data_75bde17b74f742acda67a3bbb0e1c362
#
_entry.id   75bde17b74f742acda67a3bbb0e1c362
#
_cell.length_a   1.000
_cell.length_b   1.000
_cell.length_c   1.000
_cell.angle_alpha   90.00
_cell.angle_beta   90.00
_cell.angle_gamma   90.00
#
_symmetry.space_group_name_H-M   'P 1'
#
loop_
_entity.id
_entity.type
_entity.pdbx_description
1 polymer ?
#
loop_
_entity_poly.entity_id
_entity_poly.type
_entity_poly.pdbx_seq_one_letter_code
_entity_poly.pdbx_strand_id
1 'polypeptide(L)'
;MNTKSNFLLLVFCLTIGLLLTVFFLGHENIGLTKTNWFIKYDTISDFLALKFFLNDEWHFPLGLNSNYGNLTNSIVFSGAVPLFSILFKIFKNFLPYNFHFFPIWIGLCFALQIFFSYKIIFNFTKNNIYSLISSFFFIFTPILIYRLGFHLSLGAHWLILAYFFLEISDNKKNEIFYKIILITISSLIHFYFTIMLLLM
;
A
#
# COMPACT_ATOMS: atom_id res chain seq x y z
N MET A 1 -13.28 16.33 -13.76
CA MET A 1 -12.43 17.12 -12.84
C MET A 1 -11.17 17.54 -13.57
N ASN A 2 -10.75 18.80 -13.43
CA ASN A 2 -9.52 19.32 -14.06
C ASN A 2 -8.27 18.68 -13.39
N THR A 3 -7.15 18.58 -14.11
CA THR A 3 -5.88 18.01 -13.60
C THR A 3 -5.41 18.67 -12.30
N LYS A 4 -5.54 20.00 -12.18
CA LYS A 4 -5.23 20.75 -10.93
C LYS A 4 -6.09 20.30 -9.75
N SER A 5 -7.38 20.06 -9.95
CA SER A 5 -8.29 19.60 -8.90
C SER A 5 -7.96 18.18 -8.42
N ASN A 6 -7.55 17.30 -9.34
CA ASN A 6 -7.11 15.94 -8.98
C ASN A 6 -5.80 15.96 -8.18
N PHE A 7 -4.87 16.84 -8.54
CA PHE A 7 -3.61 16.99 -7.82
C PHE A 7 -3.84 17.50 -6.39
N LEU A 8 -4.65 18.54 -6.24
CA LEU A 8 -5.00 19.07 -4.90
C LEU A 8 -5.71 18.04 -4.04
N LEU A 9 -6.63 17.26 -4.62
CA LEU A 9 -7.28 16.16 -3.91
C LEU A 9 -6.26 15.11 -3.46
N LEU A 10 -5.32 14.73 -4.32
CA LEU A 10 -4.29 13.75 -3.97
C LEU A 10 -3.41 14.26 -2.81
N VAL A 11 -2.95 15.50 -2.87
CA VAL A 11 -2.17 16.11 -1.79
C VAL A 11 -2.96 16.13 -0.48
N PHE A 12 -4.24 16.51 -0.54
CA PHE A 12 -5.13 16.46 0.62
C PHE A 12 -5.26 15.03 1.18
N CYS A 13 -5.48 14.04 0.32
CA CYS A 13 -5.56 12.64 0.76
C CYS A 13 -4.25 12.15 1.38
N LEU A 14 -3.09 12.54 0.84
CA LEU A 14 -1.78 12.20 1.41
C LEU A 14 -1.58 12.81 2.79
N THR A 15 -1.96 14.09 2.98
CA THR A 15 -1.88 14.72 4.31
C THR A 15 -2.79 14.03 5.33
N ILE A 16 -4.02 13.71 4.95
CA ILE A 16 -4.95 12.98 5.84
C ILE A 16 -4.41 11.56 6.11
N GLY A 17 -3.88 10.86 5.10
CA GLY A 17 -3.28 9.54 5.29
C GLY A 17 -2.12 9.54 6.29
N LEU A 18 -1.26 10.55 6.24
CA LEU A 18 -0.18 10.72 7.23
C LEU A 18 -0.74 11.00 8.64
N LEU A 19 -1.73 11.88 8.77
CA LEU A 19 -2.37 12.17 10.07
C LEU A 19 -3.03 10.91 10.66
N LEU A 20 -3.73 10.12 9.83
CA LEU A 20 -4.32 8.87 10.27
C LEU A 20 -3.26 7.85 10.67
N THR A 21 -2.11 7.82 10.02
CA THR A 21 -0.99 6.95 10.43
C THR A 21 -0.46 7.34 11.80
N VAL A 22 -0.29 8.64 12.06
CA VAL A 22 0.11 9.14 13.39
C VAL A 22 -0.93 8.77 14.45
N PHE A 23 -2.21 8.90 14.12
CA PHE A 23 -3.30 8.50 15.02
C PHE A 23 -3.32 7.00 15.27
N PHE A 24 -3.11 6.20 14.23
CA PHE A 24 -3.18 4.72 14.29
C PHE A 24 -1.98 4.10 15.02
N LEU A 25 -0.76 4.58 14.75
CA LEU A 25 0.47 4.05 15.34
C LEU A 25 0.90 4.75 16.64
N GLY A 26 0.43 5.98 16.85
CA GLY A 26 0.99 6.89 17.85
C GLY A 26 2.25 7.61 17.33
N HIS A 27 2.42 8.86 17.74
CA HIS A 27 3.52 9.74 17.28
C HIS A 27 4.92 9.17 17.54
N GLU A 28 5.07 8.36 18.58
CA GLU A 28 6.34 7.72 18.96
C GLU A 28 6.76 6.58 18.03
N ASN A 29 5.81 6.00 17.27
CA ASN A 29 6.00 4.79 16.45
C ASN A 29 6.12 5.08 14.95
N ILE A 30 5.98 6.33 14.51
CA ILE A 30 6.08 6.71 13.09
C ILE A 30 7.51 6.73 12.55
N GLY A 31 8.52 6.60 13.41
CA GLY A 31 9.92 6.57 12.99
C GLY A 31 10.25 5.31 12.18
N LEU A 32 10.97 5.48 11.08
CA LEU A 32 11.33 4.40 10.15
C LEU A 32 12.32 3.37 10.72
N THR A 33 12.69 3.50 11.99
CA THR A 33 13.56 2.58 12.74
C THR A 33 12.91 2.08 14.03
N LYS A 34 11.65 2.49 14.29
CA LYS A 34 10.91 2.16 15.52
C LYS A 34 10.16 0.84 15.36
N THR A 35 10.66 -0.21 15.98
CA THR A 35 10.14 -1.58 15.82
C THR A 35 9.18 -2.02 16.93
N ASN A 36 9.08 -1.27 18.02
CA ASN A 36 8.38 -1.69 19.25
C ASN A 36 6.89 -2.02 19.05
N TRP A 37 6.22 -1.34 18.12
CA TRP A 37 4.78 -1.46 17.91
C TRP A 37 4.37 -2.76 17.19
N PHE A 38 5.27 -3.38 16.42
CA PHE A 38 4.96 -4.59 15.66
C PHE A 38 5.71 -5.86 16.11
N ILE A 39 6.64 -5.77 17.08
CA ILE A 39 7.43 -6.93 17.55
C ILE A 39 6.54 -8.07 18.09
N LYS A 40 5.34 -7.76 18.58
CA LYS A 40 4.41 -8.73 19.18
C LYS A 40 3.43 -9.34 18.18
N TYR A 41 3.48 -8.98 16.89
CA TYR A 41 2.49 -9.34 15.88
C TYR A 41 3.15 -10.02 14.67
N ASP A 42 2.36 -10.53 13.75
CA ASP A 42 2.85 -11.18 12.52
C ASP A 42 3.72 -10.25 11.65
N THR A 43 3.53 -8.95 11.78
CA THR A 43 4.34 -7.91 11.13
C THR A 43 5.85 -8.03 11.44
N ILE A 44 6.24 -8.74 12.52
CA ILE A 44 7.65 -9.04 12.78
C ILE A 44 8.26 -9.94 11.71
N SER A 45 7.49 -10.89 11.18
CA SER A 45 7.95 -11.77 10.09
C SER A 45 8.18 -10.98 8.80
N ASP A 46 7.33 -9.98 8.52
CA ASP A 46 7.48 -9.08 7.39
C ASP A 46 8.73 -8.20 7.53
N PHE A 47 8.97 -7.71 8.74
CA PHE A 47 10.19 -6.94 9.04
C PHE A 47 11.46 -7.77 8.88
N LEU A 48 11.47 -9.00 9.38
CA LEU A 48 12.61 -9.90 9.24
C LEU A 48 12.86 -10.23 7.77
N ALA A 49 11.79 -10.55 7.02
CA ALA A 49 11.91 -10.80 5.58
C ALA A 49 12.49 -9.59 4.83
N LEU A 50 12.01 -8.37 5.14
CA LEU A 50 12.56 -7.13 4.60
C LEU A 50 14.04 -6.97 4.98
N LYS A 51 14.38 -7.17 6.24
CA LYS A 51 15.75 -7.00 6.74
C LYS A 51 16.72 -7.95 6.07
N PHE A 52 16.39 -9.24 5.97
CA PHE A 52 17.20 -10.21 5.26
C PHE A 52 17.34 -9.84 3.79
N PHE A 53 16.23 -9.46 3.13
CA PHE A 53 16.22 -9.06 1.72
C PHE A 53 17.09 -7.82 1.45
N LEU A 54 17.04 -6.80 2.31
CA LEU A 54 17.87 -5.60 2.16
C LEU A 54 19.37 -5.90 2.33
N ASN A 55 19.74 -6.84 3.22
CA ASN A 55 21.13 -7.18 3.49
C ASN A 55 21.72 -8.22 2.54
N ASP A 56 20.85 -8.95 1.81
CA ASP A 56 21.29 -9.94 0.83
C ASP A 56 21.86 -9.28 -0.44
N GLU A 57 22.55 -10.06 -1.26
CA GLU A 57 22.95 -9.64 -2.60
C GLU A 57 21.76 -9.60 -3.58
N TRP A 58 21.97 -9.04 -4.75
CA TRP A 58 20.97 -9.10 -5.80
C TRP A 58 21.00 -10.47 -6.48
N HIS A 59 19.85 -11.14 -6.51
CA HIS A 59 19.66 -12.43 -7.17
C HIS A 59 18.60 -12.31 -8.28
N PHE A 60 18.65 -13.22 -9.22
CA PHE A 60 17.58 -13.39 -10.20
C PHE A 60 16.79 -14.68 -9.87
N PRO A 61 15.44 -14.60 -9.83
CA PRO A 61 14.56 -13.43 -9.99
C PRO A 61 14.71 -12.38 -8.85
N LEU A 62 14.39 -11.12 -9.18
CA LEU A 62 14.68 -9.94 -8.32
C LEU A 62 14.12 -10.00 -6.89
N GLY A 63 13.13 -10.83 -6.65
CA GLY A 63 12.51 -11.00 -5.33
C GLY A 63 13.13 -12.09 -4.48
N LEU A 64 14.13 -12.82 -4.98
CA LEU A 64 14.75 -13.93 -4.23
C LEU A 64 15.42 -13.42 -2.96
N ASN A 65 15.19 -14.14 -1.85
CA ASN A 65 15.68 -13.83 -0.51
C ASN A 65 16.40 -15.06 0.04
N SER A 66 17.63 -15.28 -0.41
CA SER A 66 18.39 -16.49 -0.21
C SER A 66 18.73 -16.76 1.26
N ASN A 67 18.85 -15.70 2.07
CA ASN A 67 19.24 -15.80 3.48
C ASN A 67 18.04 -15.86 4.44
N TYR A 68 16.82 -15.99 3.90
CA TYR A 68 15.60 -16.09 4.70
C TYR A 68 14.87 -17.40 4.42
N GLY A 69 14.65 -18.19 5.46
CA GLY A 69 13.89 -19.45 5.37
C GLY A 69 14.57 -20.54 4.51
N ASN A 70 15.59 -21.18 5.03
CA ASN A 70 16.27 -22.34 4.40
C ASN A 70 16.79 -22.10 2.96
N LEU A 71 17.23 -20.88 2.65
CA LEU A 71 17.85 -20.49 1.37
C LEU A 71 16.94 -20.55 0.13
N THR A 72 15.64 -20.73 0.30
CA THR A 72 14.71 -20.94 -0.82
C THR A 72 13.52 -19.99 -0.84
N ASN A 73 13.58 -18.91 -0.08
CA ASN A 73 12.45 -18.00 0.06
C ASN A 73 12.53 -16.82 -0.93
N SER A 74 11.42 -16.16 -1.10
CA SER A 74 11.29 -14.92 -1.86
C SER A 74 10.50 -13.88 -1.07
N ILE A 75 10.86 -12.60 -1.22
CA ILE A 75 10.15 -11.49 -0.61
C ILE A 75 8.66 -11.46 -1.02
N VAL A 76 8.31 -12.05 -2.17
CA VAL A 76 6.94 -12.15 -2.67
C VAL A 76 6.04 -12.98 -1.75
N PHE A 77 6.61 -13.95 -1.02
CA PHE A 77 5.87 -14.81 -0.08
C PHE A 77 5.74 -14.22 1.32
N SER A 78 6.28 -13.02 1.54
CA SER A 78 6.12 -12.27 2.79
C SER A 78 5.13 -11.12 2.63
N GLY A 79 4.61 -10.61 3.74
CA GLY A 79 3.80 -9.38 3.75
C GLY A 79 4.61 -8.09 3.65
N ALA A 80 5.91 -8.17 3.36
CA ALA A 80 6.83 -7.03 3.32
C ALA A 80 6.71 -6.14 2.07
N VAL A 81 5.59 -6.20 1.35
CA VAL A 81 5.29 -5.37 0.17
C VAL A 81 6.46 -5.35 -0.84
N PRO A 82 6.60 -6.37 -1.69
CA PRO A 82 7.74 -6.53 -2.61
C PRO A 82 8.08 -5.28 -3.43
N LEU A 83 7.08 -4.53 -3.88
CA LEU A 83 7.26 -3.28 -4.62
C LEU A 83 8.17 -2.30 -3.86
N PHE A 84 7.87 -2.06 -2.59
CA PHE A 84 8.63 -1.14 -1.74
C PHE A 84 9.96 -1.75 -1.30
N SER A 85 9.97 -3.04 -1.02
CA SER A 85 11.19 -3.76 -0.63
C SER A 85 12.26 -3.70 -1.72
N ILE A 86 11.89 -3.92 -2.98
CA ILE A 86 12.79 -3.82 -4.14
C ILE A 86 13.25 -2.37 -4.32
N LEU A 87 12.33 -1.41 -4.22
CA LEU A 87 12.66 0.01 -4.35
C LEU A 87 13.69 0.44 -3.30
N PHE A 88 13.47 0.12 -2.03
CA PHE A 88 14.37 0.51 -0.95
C PHE A 88 15.70 -0.27 -0.97
N LYS A 89 15.73 -1.48 -1.51
CA LYS A 89 16.98 -2.23 -1.70
C LYS A 89 17.98 -1.51 -2.60
N ILE A 90 17.51 -0.73 -3.57
CA ILE A 90 18.38 0.11 -4.41
C ILE A 90 19.17 1.12 -3.56
N PHE A 91 18.56 1.61 -2.48
CA PHE A 91 19.14 2.59 -1.58
C PHE A 91 19.75 2.00 -0.30
N LYS A 92 19.95 0.68 -0.24
CA LYS A 92 20.34 -0.04 0.99
C LYS A 92 21.52 0.58 1.74
N ASN A 93 22.50 1.12 1.02
CA ASN A 93 23.72 1.69 1.60
C ASN A 93 23.49 2.99 2.38
N PHE A 94 22.34 3.64 2.17
CA PHE A 94 21.94 4.88 2.84
C PHE A 94 20.93 4.65 3.97
N LEU A 95 20.45 3.40 4.12
CA LEU A 95 19.41 3.07 5.08
C LEU A 95 20.02 2.68 6.43
N PRO A 96 19.42 3.10 7.55
CA PRO A 96 19.86 2.66 8.87
C PRO A 96 19.58 1.17 9.09
N TYR A 97 20.32 0.54 10.01
CA TYR A 97 20.27 -0.91 10.24
C TYR A 97 18.86 -1.47 10.51
N ASN A 98 18.00 -0.75 11.26
CA ASN A 98 16.63 -1.16 11.57
C ASN A 98 15.59 -0.47 10.70
N PHE A 99 15.97 -0.08 9.48
CA PHE A 99 15.07 0.59 8.57
C PHE A 99 13.84 -0.29 8.22
N HIS A 100 12.68 0.34 8.21
CA HIS A 100 11.44 -0.16 7.61
C HIS A 100 10.60 0.99 7.08
N PHE A 101 9.80 0.74 6.08
CA PHE A 101 8.93 1.74 5.44
C PHE A 101 7.46 1.62 5.87
N PHE A 102 7.15 0.82 6.88
CA PHE A 102 5.77 0.45 7.25
C PHE A 102 4.86 1.64 7.54
N PRO A 103 5.30 2.69 8.29
CA PRO A 103 4.46 3.87 8.48
C PRO A 103 4.14 4.62 7.18
N ILE A 104 5.09 4.67 6.24
CA ILE A 104 4.88 5.27 4.91
C ILE A 104 3.83 4.46 4.14
N TRP A 105 3.94 3.13 4.17
CA TRP A 105 3.00 2.23 3.51
C TRP A 105 1.59 2.36 4.06
N ILE A 106 1.44 2.38 5.40
CA ILE A 106 0.14 2.56 6.07
C ILE A 106 -0.49 3.90 5.65
N GLY A 107 0.30 4.98 5.67
CA GLY A 107 -0.17 6.30 5.24
C GLY A 107 -0.61 6.34 3.79
N LEU A 108 0.13 5.67 2.91
CA LEU A 108 -0.21 5.55 1.51
C LEU A 108 -1.52 4.73 1.31
N CYS A 109 -1.69 3.64 2.05
CA CYS A 109 -2.92 2.86 2.00
C CYS A 109 -4.14 3.68 2.43
N PHE A 110 -4.06 4.44 3.53
CA PHE A 110 -5.13 5.35 3.93
C PHE A 110 -5.40 6.42 2.87
N ALA A 111 -4.35 7.07 2.37
CA ALA A 111 -4.48 8.13 1.37
C ALA A 111 -5.16 7.64 0.08
N LEU A 112 -4.71 6.51 -0.47
CA LEU A 112 -5.27 5.95 -1.70
C LEU A 112 -6.67 5.38 -1.49
N GLN A 113 -6.97 4.85 -0.30
CA GLN A 113 -8.31 4.41 0.07
C GLN A 113 -9.29 5.58 0.04
N ILE A 114 -8.93 6.74 0.64
CA ILE A 114 -9.74 7.97 0.58
C ILE A 114 -9.89 8.43 -0.87
N PHE A 115 -8.78 8.51 -1.59
CA PHE A 115 -8.75 9.05 -2.93
C PHE A 115 -9.69 8.29 -3.88
N PHE A 116 -9.58 6.97 -3.93
CA PHE A 116 -10.39 6.17 -4.85
C PHE A 116 -11.84 6.05 -4.40
N SER A 117 -12.13 5.91 -3.10
CA SER A 117 -13.50 5.94 -2.61
C SER A 117 -14.19 7.28 -2.88
N TYR A 118 -13.49 8.40 -2.65
CA TYR A 118 -13.99 9.72 -3.04
C TYR A 118 -14.32 9.79 -4.53
N LYS A 119 -13.41 9.32 -5.40
CA LYS A 119 -13.60 9.33 -6.86
C LYS A 119 -14.81 8.52 -7.29
N ILE A 120 -15.00 7.34 -6.71
CA ILE A 120 -16.15 6.49 -6.97
C ILE A 120 -17.44 7.22 -6.61
N ILE A 121 -17.55 7.72 -5.39
CA ILE A 121 -18.77 8.35 -4.89
C ILE A 121 -19.04 9.67 -5.64
N PHE A 122 -18.01 10.44 -5.94
CA PHE A 122 -18.13 11.65 -6.74
C PHE A 122 -18.65 11.37 -8.16
N ASN A 123 -18.28 10.21 -8.74
CA ASN A 123 -18.79 9.85 -10.06
C ASN A 123 -20.31 9.70 -10.08
N PHE A 124 -20.91 9.20 -8.99
CA PHE A 124 -22.36 9.04 -8.85
C PHE A 124 -23.08 10.30 -8.35
N THR A 125 -22.52 10.95 -7.32
CA THR A 125 -23.21 12.04 -6.61
C THR A 125 -22.97 13.43 -7.19
N LYS A 126 -21.84 13.62 -7.88
CA LYS A 126 -21.32 14.92 -8.35
C LYS A 126 -21.22 15.97 -7.23
N ASN A 127 -21.21 15.55 -5.96
CA ASN A 127 -21.16 16.42 -4.79
C ASN A 127 -19.89 16.15 -3.99
N ASN A 128 -19.06 17.19 -3.82
CA ASN A 128 -17.76 17.08 -3.13
C ASN A 128 -17.90 16.72 -1.64
N ILE A 129 -18.88 17.32 -0.95
CA ILE A 129 -19.07 17.15 0.49
C ILE A 129 -19.51 15.73 0.79
N TYR A 130 -20.54 15.24 0.10
CA TYR A 130 -20.99 13.85 0.26
C TYR A 130 -19.90 12.85 -0.09
N SER A 131 -19.14 13.09 -1.16
CA SER A 131 -18.05 12.21 -1.56
C SER A 131 -16.94 12.14 -0.51
N LEU A 132 -16.61 13.28 0.09
CA LEU A 132 -15.60 13.34 1.14
C LEU A 132 -16.05 12.63 2.40
N ILE A 133 -17.24 12.95 2.92
CA ILE A 133 -17.77 12.32 4.14
C ILE A 133 -17.90 10.81 3.95
N SER A 134 -18.47 10.37 2.83
CA SER A 134 -18.64 8.94 2.55
C SER A 134 -17.31 8.21 2.38
N SER A 135 -16.25 8.85 1.88
CA SER A 135 -14.94 8.22 1.74
C SER A 135 -14.32 7.83 3.08
N PHE A 136 -14.67 8.51 4.17
CA PHE A 136 -14.20 8.15 5.50
C PHE A 136 -14.78 6.81 5.99
N PHE A 137 -15.98 6.41 5.58
CA PHE A 137 -16.52 5.09 5.92
C PHE A 137 -15.68 3.94 5.37
N PHE A 138 -15.01 4.15 4.22
CA PHE A 138 -14.12 3.15 3.63
C PHE A 138 -12.80 2.98 4.41
N ILE A 139 -12.39 4.00 5.18
CA ILE A 139 -11.17 3.92 6.00
C ILE A 139 -11.46 3.19 7.30
N PHE A 140 -12.60 3.49 7.93
CA PHE A 140 -12.95 2.94 9.24
C PHE A 140 -13.53 1.54 9.16
N THR A 141 -13.33 0.82 8.03
CA THR A 141 -13.71 -0.59 7.98
C THR A 141 -12.80 -1.41 8.89
N PRO A 142 -13.36 -2.24 9.79
CA PRO A 142 -12.55 -3.03 10.74
C PRO A 142 -11.53 -3.93 10.05
N ILE A 143 -11.88 -4.45 8.85
CA ILE A 143 -10.98 -5.30 8.06
C ILE A 143 -9.73 -4.54 7.60
N LEU A 144 -9.87 -3.30 7.10
CA LEU A 144 -8.72 -2.50 6.67
C LEU A 144 -7.79 -2.19 7.85
N ILE A 145 -8.37 -1.73 8.97
CA ILE A 145 -7.61 -1.40 10.18
C ILE A 145 -6.86 -2.62 10.69
N TYR A 146 -7.54 -3.77 10.78
CA TYR A 146 -6.91 -5.02 11.20
C TYR A 146 -5.75 -5.41 10.27
N ARG A 147 -5.95 -5.35 8.93
CA ARG A 147 -4.90 -5.72 7.96
C ARG A 147 -3.70 -4.78 8.03
N LEU A 148 -3.91 -3.49 8.18
CA LEU A 148 -2.80 -2.52 8.31
C LEU A 148 -1.99 -2.72 9.61
N GLY A 149 -2.59 -3.29 10.66
CA GLY A 149 -1.90 -3.60 11.90
C GLY A 149 -1.15 -4.93 11.91
N PHE A 150 -1.61 -5.93 11.15
CA PHE A 150 -1.10 -7.31 11.25
C PHE A 150 -0.55 -7.90 9.95
N HIS A 151 -1.06 -7.47 8.79
CA HIS A 151 -0.69 -7.99 7.47
C HIS A 151 -0.57 -6.85 6.48
N LEU A 152 0.54 -6.15 6.51
CA LEU A 152 0.76 -4.87 5.83
C LEU A 152 0.40 -4.87 4.34
N SER A 153 0.84 -5.88 3.60
CA SER A 153 0.55 -5.98 2.16
C SER A 153 -0.95 -6.14 1.86
N LEU A 154 -1.69 -6.83 2.75
CA LEU A 154 -3.14 -6.99 2.63
C LEU A 154 -3.94 -5.72 2.98
N GLY A 155 -3.31 -4.67 3.48
CA GLY A 155 -3.93 -3.36 3.67
C GLY A 155 -4.19 -2.58 2.38
N ALA A 156 -3.75 -3.09 1.22
CA ALA A 156 -3.88 -2.41 -0.07
C ALA A 156 -5.28 -2.53 -0.71
N HIS A 157 -6.36 -2.42 0.07
CA HIS A 157 -7.74 -2.50 -0.44
C HIS A 157 -8.05 -1.43 -1.50
N TRP A 158 -7.32 -0.33 -1.50
CA TRP A 158 -7.42 0.71 -2.52
C TRP A 158 -7.20 0.21 -3.95
N LEU A 159 -6.52 -0.92 -4.15
CA LEU A 159 -6.34 -1.55 -5.46
C LEU A 159 -7.69 -1.98 -6.07
N ILE A 160 -8.55 -2.57 -5.26
CA ILE A 160 -9.91 -2.98 -5.67
C ILE A 160 -10.74 -1.73 -6.02
N LEU A 161 -10.67 -0.69 -5.18
CA LEU A 161 -11.37 0.57 -5.45
C LEU A 161 -10.84 1.26 -6.71
N ALA A 162 -9.52 1.24 -6.92
CA ALA A 162 -8.91 1.81 -8.12
C ALA A 162 -9.39 1.10 -9.38
N TYR A 163 -9.42 -0.23 -9.37
CA TYR A 163 -9.91 -1.01 -10.49
C TYR A 163 -11.39 -0.74 -10.75
N PHE A 164 -12.22 -0.77 -9.71
CA PHE A 164 -13.65 -0.45 -9.82
C PHE A 164 -13.89 0.98 -10.33
N PHE A 165 -13.07 1.94 -9.91
CA PHE A 165 -13.14 3.31 -10.43
C PHE A 165 -12.86 3.36 -11.94
N LEU A 166 -11.90 2.58 -12.46
CA LEU A 166 -11.64 2.49 -13.90
C LEU A 166 -12.86 1.92 -14.65
N GLU A 167 -13.53 0.90 -14.09
CA GLU A 167 -14.73 0.31 -14.69
C GLU A 167 -15.90 1.30 -14.82
N ILE A 168 -16.17 2.08 -13.79
CA ILE A 168 -17.31 3.01 -13.77
C ILE A 168 -17.00 4.38 -14.38
N SER A 169 -15.74 4.65 -14.72
CA SER A 169 -15.33 5.93 -15.30
C SER A 169 -15.83 6.07 -16.74
N ASP A 170 -16.41 7.24 -17.07
CA ASP A 170 -16.85 7.55 -18.44
C ASP A 170 -15.66 7.69 -19.41
N ASN A 171 -14.47 8.02 -18.90
CA ASN A 171 -13.27 8.17 -19.71
C ASN A 171 -12.60 6.82 -19.96
N LYS A 172 -13.00 6.16 -21.03
CA LYS A 172 -12.47 4.87 -21.47
C LYS A 172 -11.12 4.97 -22.22
N LYS A 173 -10.59 6.17 -22.41
CA LYS A 173 -9.30 6.35 -23.07
C LYS A 173 -8.20 5.73 -22.22
N ASN A 174 -7.47 4.79 -22.80
CA ASN A 174 -6.39 4.04 -22.14
C ASN A 174 -6.81 3.20 -20.91
N GLU A 175 -8.10 2.86 -20.77
CA GLU A 175 -8.59 2.05 -19.64
C GLU A 175 -7.82 0.74 -19.50
N ILE A 176 -7.65 0.00 -20.59
CA ILE A 176 -6.92 -1.28 -20.61
C ILE A 176 -5.48 -1.08 -20.13
N PHE A 177 -4.82 -0.02 -20.58
CA PHE A 177 -3.46 0.29 -20.14
C PHE A 177 -3.37 0.53 -18.63
N TYR A 178 -4.30 1.30 -18.06
CA TYR A 178 -4.33 1.53 -16.61
C TYR A 178 -4.68 0.27 -15.81
N LYS A 179 -5.55 -0.59 -16.33
CA LYS A 179 -5.84 -1.90 -15.72
C LYS A 179 -4.61 -2.80 -15.69
N ILE A 180 -3.85 -2.88 -16.80
CA ILE A 180 -2.60 -3.65 -16.86
C ILE A 180 -1.60 -3.12 -15.83
N ILE A 181 -1.40 -1.80 -15.75
CA ILE A 181 -0.53 -1.20 -14.73
C ILE A 181 -1.00 -1.58 -13.33
N LEU A 182 -2.30 -1.49 -13.04
CA LEU A 182 -2.85 -1.78 -11.72
C LEU A 182 -2.66 -3.25 -11.34
N ILE A 183 -2.88 -4.18 -12.27
CA ILE A 183 -2.65 -5.61 -12.07
C ILE A 183 -1.15 -5.87 -11.84
N THR A 184 -0.26 -5.22 -12.60
CA THR A 184 1.19 -5.34 -12.40
C THR A 184 1.60 -4.81 -11.01
N ILE A 185 1.09 -3.65 -10.59
CA ILE A 185 1.35 -3.12 -9.25
C ILE A 185 0.81 -4.07 -8.19
N SER A 186 -0.39 -4.62 -8.36
CA SER A 186 -0.99 -5.55 -7.40
C SER A 186 -0.14 -6.81 -7.21
N SER A 187 0.47 -7.34 -8.27
CA SER A 187 1.34 -8.52 -8.19
C SER A 187 2.62 -8.26 -7.40
N LEU A 188 3.09 -7.01 -7.36
CA LEU A 188 4.24 -6.58 -6.58
C LEU A 188 3.88 -6.13 -5.16
N ILE A 189 2.60 -6.10 -4.81
CA ILE A 189 2.13 -5.81 -3.45
C ILE A 189 1.71 -7.10 -2.78
N HIS A 190 0.72 -7.80 -3.33
CA HIS A 190 0.26 -9.08 -2.80
C HIS A 190 -0.54 -9.85 -3.84
N PHE A 191 -0.20 -11.12 -4.02
CA PHE A 191 -0.78 -12.01 -5.03
C PHE A 191 -2.32 -12.13 -4.96
N TYR A 192 -2.92 -12.07 -3.78
CA TYR A 192 -4.38 -12.12 -3.64
C TYR A 192 -5.09 -10.98 -4.37
N PHE A 193 -4.56 -9.77 -4.33
CA PHE A 193 -5.14 -8.67 -5.09
C PHE A 193 -5.04 -8.90 -6.60
N THR A 194 -3.94 -9.49 -7.07
CA THR A 194 -3.79 -9.82 -8.49
C THR A 194 -4.88 -10.77 -8.97
N ILE A 195 -5.14 -11.83 -8.21
CA ILE A 195 -6.23 -12.76 -8.53
C ILE A 195 -7.58 -12.04 -8.51
N MET A 196 -7.86 -11.24 -7.47
CA MET A 196 -9.11 -10.49 -7.37
C MET A 196 -9.32 -9.56 -8.58
N LEU A 197 -8.28 -8.81 -8.99
CA LEU A 197 -8.37 -7.89 -10.12
C LEU A 197 -8.49 -8.61 -11.47
N LEU A 198 -7.93 -9.82 -11.62
CA LEU A 198 -8.07 -10.63 -12.82
C LEU A 198 -9.47 -11.25 -12.97
N LEU A 199 -10.18 -11.45 -11.85
CA LEU A 199 -11.54 -11.97 -11.81
C LEU A 199 -12.62 -10.88 -11.95
N MET A 200 -12.26 -9.61 -11.80
CA MET A 200 -13.15 -8.45 -12.01
C MET A 200 -13.20 -8.03 -13.48
#